data_3b643e41a40e75bdeb1f5dbfdcba5557
#
_entry.id   3b643e41a40e75bdeb1f5dbfdcba5557
#
_cell.length_a   1.000
_cell.length_b   1.000
_cell.length_c   1.000
_cell.angle_alpha   90.00
_cell.angle_beta   90.00
_cell.angle_gamma   90.00
#
_symmetry.space_group_name_H-M   'P 1'
#
loop_
_entity.id
_entity.type
_entity.pdbx_description
1 polymer ?
#
loop_
_entity_poly.entity_id
_entity_poly.type
_entity_poly.pdbx_seq_one_letter_code
_entity_poly.pdbx_strand_id
1 'polypeptide(L)'
;MSQSTTLILLPQTAYQNPGNGAPYTVVGNAQPAAAYYLGNRDLQTVNLSVTNIIGNVIIQATLANPATVDNQWFDVYEFNGSDNPNATQYTNVTGNFVYMRAKVVDFQQGLVNYVKLSY
;
A
#
# COMPACT_ATOMS: atom_id res chain seq x y z
N MET A 1 -0.65 8.85 -27.14
CA MET A 1 -1.44 8.07 -26.19
C MET A 1 -0.60 7.76 -24.97
N SER A 2 -1.13 8.06 -23.82
CA SER A 2 -0.41 7.75 -22.57
C SER A 2 -0.75 6.32 -22.15
N GLN A 3 0.22 5.65 -21.54
CA GLN A 3 0.05 4.32 -20.99
C GLN A 3 0.12 4.38 -19.48
N SER A 4 -0.75 3.64 -18.84
CA SER A 4 -0.70 3.46 -17.39
C SER A 4 0.41 2.49 -17.03
N THR A 5 1.10 2.79 -15.95
CA THR A 5 2.03 1.87 -15.32
C THR A 5 1.35 1.30 -14.09
N THR A 6 1.39 -0.02 -13.93
CA THR A 6 0.83 -0.68 -12.75
C THR A 6 1.92 -1.46 -12.05
N LEU A 7 2.10 -1.18 -10.76
CA LEU A 7 3.13 -1.80 -9.93
C LEU A 7 2.46 -2.46 -8.73
N ILE A 8 3.11 -3.50 -8.19
CA ILE A 8 2.61 -4.21 -7.01
C ILE A 8 3.27 -3.61 -5.77
N LEU A 9 2.47 -2.98 -4.92
CA LEU A 9 2.94 -2.50 -3.61
C LEU A 9 2.96 -3.62 -2.59
N LEU A 10 2.00 -4.53 -2.67
CA LEU A 10 1.94 -5.70 -1.80
C LEU A 10 1.33 -6.85 -2.59
N PRO A 11 2.04 -7.97 -2.77
CA PRO A 11 1.47 -9.15 -3.44
C PRO A 11 0.49 -9.86 -2.53
N GLN A 12 -0.07 -10.96 -3.01
CA GLN A 12 -0.97 -11.76 -2.20
C GLN A 12 -0.29 -12.15 -0.88
N THR A 13 -0.91 -11.79 0.24
CA THR A 13 -0.34 -11.96 1.57
C THR A 13 -1.42 -12.49 2.50
N ALA A 14 -1.20 -13.69 3.02
CA ALA A 14 -2.10 -14.32 3.98
C ALA A 14 -1.54 -14.15 5.39
N TYR A 15 -2.44 -14.11 6.37
CA TYR A 15 -2.05 -14.10 7.77
C TYR A 15 -1.30 -15.38 8.12
N GLN A 16 -0.11 -15.25 8.70
CA GLN A 16 0.78 -16.38 8.95
C GLN A 16 0.73 -16.91 10.38
N ASN A 17 -0.13 -16.35 11.23
CA ASN A 17 -0.32 -16.77 12.62
C ASN A 17 1.02 -16.98 13.35
N PRO A 18 1.65 -15.91 13.82
CA PRO A 18 2.96 -16.02 14.50
C PRO A 18 2.87 -16.73 15.85
N GLY A 19 1.66 -16.90 16.40
CA GLY A 19 1.42 -17.61 17.65
C GLY A 19 0.17 -17.10 18.34
N ASN A 20 -0.78 -17.98 18.68
CA ASN A 20 -2.00 -17.65 19.41
C ASN A 20 -2.85 -16.55 18.77
N GLY A 21 -2.81 -16.44 17.43
CA GLY A 21 -3.56 -15.39 16.73
C GLY A 21 -3.03 -13.99 16.96
N ALA A 22 -1.75 -13.85 17.29
CA ALA A 22 -1.17 -12.53 17.59
C ALA A 22 -1.12 -11.64 16.34
N PRO A 23 -1.37 -10.34 16.49
CA PRO A 23 -1.25 -9.41 15.37
C PRO A 23 0.22 -9.12 15.03
N TYR A 24 0.48 -8.79 13.77
CA TYR A 24 1.81 -8.37 13.34
C TYR A 24 1.69 -7.39 12.17
N THR A 25 2.81 -6.79 11.80
CA THR A 25 2.89 -5.81 10.72
C THR A 25 3.63 -6.41 9.54
N VAL A 26 3.06 -6.25 8.35
CA VAL A 26 3.69 -6.62 7.08
C VAL A 26 3.95 -5.35 6.30
N VAL A 27 5.18 -5.19 5.81
CA VAL A 27 5.55 -4.04 4.99
C VAL A 27 5.90 -4.54 3.59
N GLY A 28 5.24 -3.99 2.58
CA GLY A 28 5.52 -4.30 1.20
C GLY A 28 6.77 -3.58 0.69
N ASN A 29 7.17 -3.93 -0.53
CA ASN A 29 8.33 -3.31 -1.16
C ASN A 29 7.97 -1.91 -1.67
N ALA A 30 8.91 -0.97 -1.51
CA ALA A 30 8.76 0.36 -2.09
C ALA A 30 8.84 0.27 -3.61
N GLN A 31 7.93 1.00 -4.28
CA GLN A 31 7.89 1.07 -5.74
C GLN A 31 7.95 2.53 -6.17
N PRO A 32 8.57 2.82 -7.33
CA PRO A 32 8.59 4.19 -7.85
C PRO A 32 7.18 4.72 -8.06
N ALA A 33 6.88 5.88 -7.51
CA ALA A 33 5.59 6.54 -7.67
C ALA A 33 5.62 7.48 -8.88
N ALA A 34 4.52 8.19 -9.11
CA ALA A 34 4.33 8.98 -10.33
C ALA A 34 5.44 10.02 -10.55
N ALA A 35 5.95 10.62 -9.49
CA ALA A 35 6.98 11.66 -9.60
C ALA A 35 8.41 11.10 -9.68
N TYR A 36 8.61 9.79 -9.63
CA TYR A 36 9.95 9.21 -9.71
C TYR A 36 10.63 9.53 -11.04
N TYR A 37 9.89 9.35 -12.12
CA TYR A 37 10.43 9.58 -13.47
C TYR A 37 10.18 11.00 -13.97
N LEU A 38 9.02 11.55 -13.61
CA LEU A 38 8.59 12.87 -14.06
C LEU A 38 8.27 13.70 -12.82
N GLY A 39 9.17 14.56 -12.42
CA GLY A 39 9.12 15.25 -11.14
C GLY A 39 7.89 16.14 -10.90
N ASN A 40 7.06 16.37 -11.92
CA ASN A 40 5.85 17.17 -11.80
C ASN A 40 4.58 16.32 -11.92
N ARG A 41 4.69 15.00 -11.92
CA ARG A 41 3.53 14.13 -12.02
C ARG A 41 3.02 13.79 -10.63
N ASP A 42 1.76 14.04 -10.37
CA ASP A 42 1.23 14.02 -9.00
C ASP A 42 0.01 13.12 -8.80
N LEU A 43 -0.58 12.56 -9.86
CA LEU A 43 -1.77 11.71 -9.71
C LEU A 43 -1.40 10.25 -9.83
N GLN A 44 -1.75 9.49 -8.80
CA GLN A 44 -1.66 8.04 -8.83
C GLN A 44 -2.89 7.42 -8.21
N THR A 45 -3.18 6.18 -8.59
CA THR A 45 -4.34 5.45 -8.11
C THR A 45 -3.86 4.19 -7.40
N VAL A 46 -4.35 3.98 -6.19
CA VAL A 46 -4.08 2.76 -5.42
C VAL A 46 -5.32 1.90 -5.47
N ASN A 47 -5.15 0.64 -5.85
CA ASN A 47 -6.20 -0.36 -5.92
C ASN A 47 -5.85 -1.49 -4.96
N LEU A 48 -6.77 -1.81 -4.05
CA LEU A 48 -6.55 -2.88 -3.08
C LEU A 48 -7.73 -3.84 -3.05
N SER A 49 -7.44 -5.08 -2.70
CA SER A 49 -8.45 -6.12 -2.53
C SER A 49 -8.09 -6.96 -1.32
N VAL A 50 -9.05 -7.18 -0.44
CA VAL A 50 -8.87 -7.95 0.79
C VAL A 50 -10.03 -8.91 0.96
N THR A 51 -9.76 -10.03 1.65
CA THR A 51 -10.77 -11.05 1.95
C THR A 51 -10.69 -11.40 3.42
N ASN A 52 -11.79 -11.18 4.14
CA ASN A 52 -11.97 -11.58 5.54
C ASN A 52 -10.86 -11.08 6.45
N ILE A 53 -10.39 -9.85 6.22
CA ILE A 53 -9.21 -9.32 6.88
C ILE A 53 -9.54 -8.75 8.26
N ILE A 54 -8.65 -8.98 9.22
CA ILE A 54 -8.57 -8.21 10.45
C ILE A 54 -7.22 -7.50 10.44
N GLY A 55 -7.25 -6.18 10.34
CA GLY A 55 -6.07 -5.34 10.21
C GLY A 55 -6.36 -4.13 9.35
N ASN A 56 -5.44 -3.20 9.33
CA ASN A 56 -5.55 -1.98 8.53
C ASN A 56 -4.48 -1.96 7.46
N VAL A 57 -4.84 -1.57 6.24
CA VAL A 57 -3.90 -1.39 5.14
C VAL A 57 -3.59 0.10 5.06
N ILE A 58 -2.31 0.43 5.19
CA ILE A 58 -1.84 1.82 5.17
C ILE A 58 -0.96 2.01 3.94
N ILE A 59 -1.27 3.04 3.16
CA ILE A 59 -0.46 3.42 2.01
C ILE A 59 0.46 4.54 2.45
N GLN A 60 1.75 4.35 2.25
CA GLN A 60 2.77 5.32 2.62
C GLN A 60 3.49 5.85 1.40
N ALA A 61 3.97 7.07 1.51
CA ALA A 61 4.72 7.73 0.46
C ALA A 61 5.94 8.41 1.03
N THR A 62 6.92 8.69 0.18
CA THR A 62 8.10 9.46 0.57
C THR A 62 8.53 10.34 -0.59
N LEU A 63 9.17 11.45 -0.26
CA LEU A 63 9.83 12.33 -1.21
C LEU A 63 11.31 12.03 -1.35
N ALA A 64 11.83 11.08 -0.56
CA ALA A 64 13.24 10.73 -0.56
C ALA A 64 13.59 9.81 -1.74
N ASN A 65 14.79 10.00 -2.27
CA ASN A 65 15.33 9.16 -3.34
C ASN A 65 16.81 8.92 -3.05
N PRO A 66 17.23 7.68 -2.72
CA PRO A 66 16.43 6.48 -2.57
C PRO A 66 15.64 6.43 -1.25
N ALA A 67 14.57 5.64 -1.25
CA ALA A 67 13.66 5.51 -0.11
C ALA A 67 14.20 4.45 0.86
N THR A 68 15.29 4.77 1.56
CA THR A 68 15.98 3.79 2.41
C THR A 68 15.84 4.05 3.90
N VAL A 69 15.17 5.13 4.29
CA VAL A 69 15.08 5.54 5.69
C VAL A 69 13.61 5.55 6.11
N ASP A 70 13.27 4.75 7.11
CA ASP A 70 11.88 4.57 7.54
C ASP A 70 11.22 5.85 8.06
N ASN A 71 12.00 6.74 8.68
CA ASN A 71 11.42 7.97 9.22
C ASN A 71 11.09 9.02 8.15
N GLN A 72 11.37 8.74 6.88
CA GLN A 72 11.01 9.61 5.76
C GLN A 72 9.69 9.21 5.12
N TRP A 73 9.05 8.16 5.61
CA TRP A 73 7.75 7.70 5.12
C TRP A 73 6.64 8.36 5.91
N PHE A 74 5.54 8.68 5.21
CA PHE A 74 4.34 9.22 5.84
C PHE A 74 3.09 8.56 5.25
N ASP A 75 2.04 8.49 6.06
CA ASP A 75 0.80 7.86 5.66
C ASP A 75 0.00 8.80 4.77
N VAL A 76 -0.47 8.30 3.62
CA VAL A 76 -1.28 9.09 2.69
C VAL A 76 -2.70 8.55 2.56
N TYR A 77 -2.93 7.30 2.96
CA TYR A 77 -4.25 6.69 2.95
C TYR A 77 -4.28 5.51 3.90
N GLU A 78 -5.40 5.34 4.60
CA GLU A 78 -5.62 4.20 5.48
C GLU A 78 -6.93 3.52 5.13
N PHE A 79 -6.89 2.20 4.91
CA PHE A 79 -8.06 1.34 4.73
C PHE A 79 -8.31 0.56 6.01
N ASN A 80 -9.50 0.74 6.60
CA ASN A 80 -9.85 0.07 7.85
C ASN A 80 -10.51 -1.27 7.54
N GLY A 81 -9.76 -2.36 7.74
CA GLY A 81 -10.24 -3.70 7.47
C GLY A 81 -11.31 -4.16 8.44
N SER A 82 -11.34 -3.62 9.67
CA SER A 82 -12.37 -3.99 10.65
C SER A 82 -13.77 -3.54 10.21
N ASP A 83 -13.85 -2.40 9.51
CA ASP A 83 -15.13 -1.90 8.99
C ASP A 83 -15.52 -2.58 7.69
N ASN A 84 -14.54 -3.02 6.89
CA ASN A 84 -14.76 -3.57 5.54
C ASN A 84 -13.89 -4.79 5.34
N PRO A 85 -14.19 -5.94 5.99
CA PRO A 85 -13.29 -7.11 5.94
C PRO A 85 -13.19 -7.76 4.56
N ASN A 86 -14.18 -7.55 3.69
CA ASN A 86 -14.16 -8.06 2.31
C ASN A 86 -14.40 -6.88 1.39
N ALA A 87 -13.37 -6.41 0.72
CA ALA A 87 -13.48 -5.22 -0.13
C ALA A 87 -12.51 -5.30 -1.29
N THR A 88 -12.93 -4.70 -2.40
CA THR A 88 -12.06 -4.36 -3.53
C THR A 88 -12.38 -2.91 -3.86
N GLN A 89 -11.38 -2.04 -3.73
CA GLN A 89 -11.62 -0.62 -3.94
C GLN A 89 -10.36 0.08 -4.42
N TYR A 90 -10.56 1.31 -4.89
CA TYR A 90 -9.45 2.15 -5.30
C TYR A 90 -9.58 3.53 -4.67
N THR A 91 -8.46 4.22 -4.60
CA THR A 91 -8.42 5.61 -4.17
C THR A 91 -7.38 6.34 -5.00
N ASN A 92 -7.67 7.60 -5.34
CA ASN A 92 -6.71 8.47 -5.99
C ASN A 92 -5.92 9.20 -4.93
N VAL A 93 -4.59 9.19 -5.08
CA VAL A 93 -3.68 9.87 -4.16
C VAL A 93 -2.94 10.94 -4.96
N THR A 94 -3.00 12.16 -4.49
CA THR A 94 -2.39 13.29 -5.19
C THR A 94 -1.19 13.81 -4.40
N GLY A 95 -0.06 13.90 -5.06
CA GLY A 95 1.17 14.40 -4.48
C GLY A 95 2.36 13.98 -5.34
N ASN A 96 3.39 14.80 -5.36
CA ASN A 96 4.61 14.51 -6.13
C ASN A 96 5.49 13.51 -5.38
N PHE A 97 4.97 12.30 -5.14
CA PHE A 97 5.66 11.26 -4.39
C PHE A 97 6.68 10.54 -5.27
N VAL A 98 7.86 10.27 -4.71
CA VAL A 98 8.94 9.58 -5.42
C VAL A 98 8.80 8.07 -5.29
N TYR A 99 8.48 7.59 -4.08
CA TYR A 99 8.21 6.17 -3.82
C TYR A 99 6.96 6.03 -2.99
N MET A 100 6.27 4.91 -3.17
CA MET A 100 5.14 4.51 -2.33
C MET A 100 5.27 3.06 -1.93
N ARG A 101 4.67 2.70 -0.80
CA ARG A 101 4.61 1.32 -0.32
C ARG A 101 3.31 1.11 0.42
N ALA A 102 2.94 -0.16 0.59
CA ALA A 102 1.79 -0.54 1.42
C ALA A 102 2.28 -1.30 2.63
N LYS A 103 1.61 -1.12 3.77
CA LYS A 103 1.83 -1.97 4.92
C LYS A 103 0.49 -2.36 5.52
N VAL A 104 0.47 -3.51 6.21
CA VAL A 104 -0.69 -3.97 6.95
C VAL A 104 -0.31 -3.97 8.41
N VAL A 105 -1.04 -3.21 9.23
CA VAL A 105 -0.80 -3.15 10.67
C VAL A 105 -1.90 -3.91 11.39
N ASP A 106 -1.58 -4.47 12.55
CA ASP A 106 -2.51 -5.26 13.35
C ASP A 106 -3.14 -6.39 12.53
N PHE A 107 -2.36 -7.00 11.65
CA PHE A 107 -2.81 -8.07 10.77
C PHE A 107 -2.99 -9.33 11.62
N GLN A 108 -4.24 -9.76 11.78
CA GLN A 108 -4.60 -10.81 12.72
C GLN A 108 -5.43 -11.91 12.07
N GLN A 109 -5.92 -11.71 10.84
CA GLN A 109 -6.72 -12.70 10.12
C GLN A 109 -6.84 -12.30 8.65
N GLY A 110 -7.04 -13.29 7.80
CA GLY A 110 -7.49 -13.07 6.44
C GLY A 110 -6.39 -12.97 5.43
N LEU A 111 -6.71 -12.31 4.32
CA LEU A 111 -5.90 -12.30 3.12
C LEU A 111 -5.96 -10.93 2.47
N VAL A 112 -4.80 -10.37 2.19
CA VAL A 112 -4.67 -9.27 1.24
C VAL A 112 -4.44 -9.89 -0.13
N ASN A 113 -5.38 -9.69 -1.05
CA ASN A 113 -5.23 -10.26 -2.40
C ASN A 113 -4.17 -9.52 -3.19
N TYR A 114 -4.18 -8.21 -3.10
CA TYR A 114 -3.16 -7.34 -3.69
C TYR A 114 -3.32 -5.90 -3.22
N VAL A 115 -2.25 -5.14 -3.35
CA VAL A 115 -2.28 -3.67 -3.31
C VAL A 115 -1.46 -3.20 -4.50
N LYS A 116 -2.07 -2.47 -5.43
CA LYS A 116 -1.45 -2.05 -6.68
C LYS A 116 -1.42 -0.53 -6.77
N LEU A 117 -0.40 -0.02 -7.44
CA LEU A 117 -0.21 1.39 -7.72
C LEU A 117 -0.23 1.60 -9.23
N SER A 118 -1.03 2.54 -9.70
CA SER A 118 -1.11 2.86 -11.14
C SER A 118 -0.94 4.36 -11.36
N TYR A 119 -0.23 4.71 -12.44
CA TYR A 119 -0.08 6.11 -12.86
C TYR A 119 0.28 6.23 -14.33
#